data_6a18221f798cd5ff63a20eadc15a1200
#
_entry.id   6a18221f798cd5ff63a20eadc15a1200
#
_cell.length_a   1.000
_cell.length_b   1.000
_cell.length_c   1.000
_cell.angle_alpha   90.00
_cell.angle_beta   90.00
_cell.angle_gamma   90.00
#
_symmetry.space_group_name_H-M   'P 1'
#
loop_
_entity.id
_entity.type
_entity.pdbx_description
1 polymer ?
#
loop_
_entity_poly.entity_id
_entity_poly.type
_entity_poly.pdbx_seq_one_letter_code
_entity_poly.pdbx_strand_id
1 'polypeptide(L)'
;MKTKNSFLLILCLLLFSSLHAQNEPVKILAIGNSFADDGIEYLDEIAISAGKHIIVANTYIGGCSIQRHLDNARHDKHDYKYRKNIDGKYTEEKGKSLLEALKDEEWDYIVFQQASSFAGQYSSYFPELKELMEYVKANATNPNVKYAMQQTWAYAKDSNHPGFFRYGKNQKAMYEDVVFSYDKAAQKQNISIVIPTGTAIQNGRSSSLGDTFCRDGYHLDLKYGRLFRKEDILSAQKTCLVDET
;
A
#
# COMPACT_ATOMS: atom_id res chain seq x y z
N MET A 1 12.02 26.55 -48.49
CA MET A 1 10.69 26.36 -47.82
C MET A 1 10.45 24.97 -47.20
N LYS A 2 11.25 23.93 -47.49
CA LYS A 2 11.04 22.56 -46.94
C LYS A 2 11.46 22.36 -45.46
N THR A 3 12.37 23.16 -44.91
CA THR A 3 12.90 23.00 -43.57
C THR A 3 11.98 23.51 -42.43
N LYS A 4 11.15 24.54 -42.71
CA LYS A 4 10.21 25.08 -41.69
C LYS A 4 9.06 24.12 -41.37
N ASN A 5 8.57 23.35 -42.38
CA ASN A 5 7.49 22.39 -42.15
C ASN A 5 7.94 21.14 -41.35
N SER A 6 9.21 20.71 -41.54
CA SER A 6 9.77 19.60 -40.73
C SER A 6 9.94 19.94 -39.27
N PHE A 7 10.35 21.19 -38.97
CA PHE A 7 10.50 21.64 -37.58
C PHE A 7 9.16 21.75 -36.85
N LEU A 8 8.12 22.24 -37.56
CA LEU A 8 6.76 22.32 -36.99
C LEU A 8 6.16 20.93 -36.75
N LEU A 9 6.42 19.95 -37.63
CA LEU A 9 5.95 18.57 -37.46
C LEU A 9 6.61 17.86 -36.25
N ILE A 10 7.91 18.08 -36.06
CA ILE A 10 8.65 17.54 -34.90
C ILE A 10 8.18 18.19 -33.61
N LEU A 11 7.90 19.50 -33.61
CA LEU A 11 7.38 20.20 -32.44
C LEU A 11 5.96 19.72 -32.07
N CYS A 12 5.09 19.49 -33.07
CA CYS A 12 3.77 18.91 -32.84
C CYS A 12 3.85 17.48 -32.27
N LEU A 13 4.76 16.63 -32.78
CA LEU A 13 4.98 15.28 -32.24
C LEU A 13 5.47 15.29 -30.81
N LEU A 14 6.35 16.22 -30.44
CA LEU A 14 6.83 16.38 -29.05
C LEU A 14 5.72 16.90 -28.12
N LEU A 15 4.82 17.75 -28.58
CA LEU A 15 3.68 18.22 -27.80
C LEU A 15 2.62 17.13 -27.62
N PHE A 16 2.39 16.27 -28.61
CA PHE A 16 1.48 15.13 -28.47
C PHE A 16 2.00 14.08 -27.50
N SER A 17 3.31 13.81 -27.47
CA SER A 17 3.91 12.87 -26.49
C SER A 17 3.81 13.37 -25.06
N SER A 18 3.87 14.68 -24.83
CA SER A 18 3.72 15.30 -23.49
C SER A 18 2.28 15.23 -22.97
N LEU A 19 1.28 15.26 -23.86
CA LEU A 19 -0.14 15.16 -23.48
C LEU A 19 -0.55 13.72 -23.10
N HIS A 20 0.09 12.69 -23.67
CA HIS A 20 -0.19 11.29 -23.30
C HIS A 20 0.40 10.90 -21.95
N ALA A 21 1.54 11.46 -21.57
CA ALA A 21 2.20 11.16 -20.30
C ALA A 21 1.43 11.66 -19.06
N GLN A 22 0.44 12.55 -19.20
CA GLN A 22 -0.35 13.08 -18.10
C GLN A 22 -1.60 12.25 -17.74
N ASN A 23 -1.97 11.24 -18.55
CA ASN A 23 -3.21 10.48 -18.37
C ASN A 23 -3.03 8.99 -18.09
N GLU A 24 -1.80 8.50 -18.06
CA GLU A 24 -1.58 7.09 -17.72
C GLU A 24 -1.86 6.84 -16.24
N PRO A 25 -2.58 5.77 -15.88
CA PRO A 25 -2.88 5.45 -14.50
C PRO A 25 -1.62 5.06 -13.74
N VAL A 26 -1.53 5.48 -12.48
CA VAL A 26 -0.52 4.95 -11.55
C VAL A 26 -0.94 3.55 -11.11
N LYS A 27 -0.07 2.56 -11.27
CA LYS A 27 -0.34 1.14 -11.05
C LYS A 27 0.34 0.63 -9.78
N ILE A 28 -0.45 0.16 -8.83
CA ILE A 28 0.02 -0.26 -7.51
C ILE A 28 -0.43 -1.68 -7.20
N LEU A 29 0.51 -2.58 -6.91
CA LEU A 29 0.23 -3.92 -6.40
C LEU A 29 0.61 -4.02 -4.93
N ALA A 30 -0.34 -4.35 -4.06
CA ALA A 30 -0.07 -4.75 -2.70
C ALA A 30 0.11 -6.28 -2.61
N ILE A 31 1.22 -6.71 -2.04
CA ILE A 31 1.45 -8.10 -1.60
C ILE A 31 1.15 -8.11 -0.10
N GLY A 32 -0.14 -8.28 0.24
CA GLY A 32 -0.65 -8.00 1.57
C GLY A 32 -1.79 -8.91 2.01
N ASN A 33 -2.59 -8.40 2.89
CA ASN A 33 -3.70 -9.08 3.54
C ASN A 33 -4.85 -8.10 3.78
N SER A 34 -5.70 -8.33 4.80
CA SER A 34 -6.80 -7.41 5.12
C SER A 34 -6.35 -6.00 5.55
N PHE A 35 -5.15 -5.87 6.11
CA PHE A 35 -4.60 -4.54 6.43
C PHE A 35 -4.17 -3.77 5.18
N ALA A 36 -3.77 -4.47 4.12
CA ALA A 36 -3.56 -3.80 2.84
C ALA A 36 -4.89 -3.33 2.24
N ASP A 37 -5.94 -4.15 2.29
CA ASP A 37 -7.27 -3.75 1.83
C ASP A 37 -7.77 -2.50 2.56
N ASP A 38 -7.76 -2.52 3.91
CA ASP A 38 -8.18 -1.37 4.70
C ASP A 38 -7.33 -0.11 4.39
N GLY A 39 -6.03 -0.30 4.13
CA GLY A 39 -5.13 0.81 3.81
C GLY A 39 -5.30 1.41 2.42
N ILE A 40 -5.93 0.69 1.49
CA ILE A 40 -6.17 1.15 0.12
C ILE A 40 -7.66 1.35 -0.19
N GLU A 41 -8.55 1.12 0.79
CA GLU A 41 -10.01 1.10 0.60
C GLU A 41 -10.55 2.34 -0.13
N TYR A 42 -10.02 3.52 0.18
CA TYR A 42 -10.47 4.81 -0.39
C TYR A 42 -9.44 5.43 -1.35
N LEU A 43 -8.40 4.69 -1.71
CA LEU A 43 -7.29 5.26 -2.50
C LEU A 43 -7.73 5.68 -3.90
N ASP A 44 -8.62 4.92 -4.52
CA ASP A 44 -9.19 5.23 -5.84
C ASP A 44 -10.09 6.46 -5.81
N GLU A 45 -10.96 6.61 -4.80
CA GLU A 45 -11.82 7.77 -4.64
C GLU A 45 -11.00 9.04 -4.38
N ILE A 46 -9.94 8.94 -3.58
CA ILE A 46 -8.99 10.03 -3.35
C ILE A 46 -8.29 10.41 -4.67
N ALA A 47 -7.82 9.43 -5.43
CA ALA A 47 -7.17 9.66 -6.71
C ALA A 47 -8.13 10.33 -7.71
N ILE A 48 -9.35 9.80 -7.86
CA ILE A 48 -10.40 10.36 -8.73
C ILE A 48 -10.72 11.81 -8.34
N SER A 49 -10.86 12.09 -7.04
CA SER A 49 -11.14 13.44 -6.54
C SER A 49 -9.99 14.43 -6.84
N ALA A 50 -8.76 13.90 -6.94
CA ALA A 50 -7.57 14.66 -7.36
C ALA A 50 -7.43 14.76 -8.88
N GLY A 51 -8.35 14.21 -9.66
CA GLY A 51 -8.27 14.13 -11.13
C GLY A 51 -7.13 13.23 -11.62
N LYS A 52 -6.84 12.16 -10.86
CA LYS A 52 -5.82 11.16 -11.18
C LYS A 52 -6.47 9.81 -11.48
N HIS A 53 -5.87 9.07 -12.40
CA HIS A 53 -6.23 7.69 -12.69
C HIS A 53 -5.34 6.74 -11.92
N ILE A 54 -5.93 5.66 -11.39
CA ILE A 54 -5.21 4.66 -10.61
C ILE A 54 -5.70 3.25 -10.92
N ILE A 55 -4.76 2.31 -10.94
CA ILE A 55 -5.03 0.88 -10.86
C ILE A 55 -4.40 0.39 -9.58
N VAL A 56 -5.21 -0.12 -8.66
CA VAL A 56 -4.70 -0.67 -7.40
C VAL A 56 -5.18 -2.10 -7.23
N ALA A 57 -4.26 -3.00 -6.86
CA ALA A 57 -4.59 -4.39 -6.61
C ALA A 57 -3.96 -4.91 -5.32
N ASN A 58 -4.57 -5.96 -4.75
CA ASN A 58 -4.05 -6.68 -3.60
C ASN A 58 -4.12 -8.19 -3.83
N THR A 59 -3.00 -8.87 -3.60
CA THR A 59 -2.94 -10.33 -3.50
C THR A 59 -3.40 -10.76 -2.11
N TYR A 60 -4.74 -10.78 -1.92
CA TYR A 60 -5.36 -10.96 -0.63
C TYR A 60 -5.38 -12.41 -0.16
N ILE A 61 -4.86 -12.63 1.04
CA ILE A 61 -5.19 -13.77 1.91
C ILE A 61 -5.29 -13.23 3.34
N GLY A 62 -6.37 -13.55 4.07
CA GLY A 62 -6.55 -13.08 5.45
C GLY A 62 -5.37 -13.44 6.35
N GLY A 63 -4.76 -12.45 7.02
CA GLY A 63 -3.62 -12.63 7.91
C GLY A 63 -2.35 -13.18 7.24
N CYS A 64 -2.20 -13.05 5.92
CA CYS A 64 -1.03 -13.55 5.19
C CYS A 64 0.25 -12.87 5.67
N SER A 65 1.22 -13.66 6.09
CA SER A 65 2.55 -13.22 6.46
C SER A 65 3.49 -13.21 5.25
N ILE A 66 4.61 -12.49 5.36
CA ILE A 66 5.70 -12.51 4.37
C ILE A 66 6.15 -13.96 4.09
N GLN A 67 6.29 -14.78 5.15
CA GLN A 67 6.64 -16.18 5.01
C GLN A 67 5.63 -16.96 4.15
N ARG A 68 4.32 -16.73 4.36
CA ARG A 68 3.28 -17.40 3.57
C ARG A 68 3.26 -16.91 2.13
N HIS A 69 3.47 -15.63 1.88
CA HIS A 69 3.61 -15.10 0.51
C HIS A 69 4.79 -15.76 -0.22
N LEU A 70 5.94 -15.90 0.46
CA LEU A 70 7.11 -16.57 -0.10
C LEU A 70 6.83 -18.05 -0.39
N ASP A 71 6.18 -18.77 0.54
CA ASP A 71 5.82 -20.18 0.33
C ASP A 71 4.86 -20.33 -0.86
N ASN A 72 3.87 -19.45 -1.00
CA ASN A 72 2.98 -19.43 -2.16
C ASN A 72 3.75 -19.14 -3.46
N ALA A 73 4.69 -18.21 -3.44
CA ALA A 73 5.52 -17.88 -4.60
C ALA A 73 6.39 -19.06 -5.04
N ARG A 74 7.05 -19.75 -4.08
CA ARG A 74 7.93 -20.91 -4.35
C ARG A 74 7.20 -22.09 -4.96
N HIS A 75 5.94 -22.28 -4.62
CA HIS A 75 5.14 -23.44 -5.05
C HIS A 75 4.06 -23.06 -6.06
N ASP A 76 4.09 -21.84 -6.59
CA ASP A 76 3.09 -21.28 -7.50
C ASP A 76 1.65 -21.58 -7.05
N LYS A 77 1.37 -21.34 -5.74
CA LYS A 77 0.06 -21.63 -5.18
C LYS A 77 -0.99 -20.63 -5.63
N HIS A 78 -2.12 -21.12 -6.09
CA HIS A 78 -3.27 -20.36 -6.54
C HIS A 78 -4.25 -20.08 -5.39
N ASP A 79 -3.74 -19.57 -4.25
CA ASP A 79 -4.50 -19.37 -3.01
C ASP A 79 -5.08 -17.95 -2.86
N TYR A 80 -4.69 -17.03 -3.74
CA TYR A 80 -5.07 -15.63 -3.58
C TYR A 80 -6.49 -15.34 -4.06
N LYS A 81 -7.16 -14.43 -3.33
CA LYS A 81 -8.20 -13.59 -3.89
C LYS A 81 -7.51 -12.35 -4.44
N TYR A 82 -7.43 -12.26 -5.74
CA TYR A 82 -6.86 -11.11 -6.40
C TYR A 82 -7.92 -10.02 -6.51
N ARG A 83 -7.74 -8.96 -5.74
CA ARG A 83 -8.64 -7.81 -5.66
C ARG A 83 -8.05 -6.68 -6.45
N LYS A 84 -8.81 -6.13 -7.39
CA LYS A 84 -8.35 -5.05 -8.27
C LYS A 84 -9.41 -3.98 -8.39
N ASN A 85 -8.98 -2.73 -8.30
CA ASN A 85 -9.81 -1.56 -8.53
C ASN A 85 -9.19 -0.73 -9.65
N ILE A 86 -9.99 -0.39 -10.66
CA ILE A 86 -9.63 0.46 -11.79
C ILE A 86 -10.60 1.63 -11.78
N ASP A 87 -10.17 2.81 -11.36
CA ASP A 87 -10.97 4.03 -11.32
C ASP A 87 -12.38 3.81 -10.71
N GLY A 88 -12.45 3.18 -9.54
CA GLY A 88 -13.70 2.91 -8.83
C GLY A 88 -14.43 1.61 -9.25
N LYS A 89 -13.89 0.84 -10.20
CA LYS A 89 -14.48 -0.45 -10.60
C LYS A 89 -13.74 -1.59 -9.91
N TYR A 90 -14.34 -2.09 -8.85
CA TYR A 90 -13.80 -3.22 -8.08
C TYR A 90 -14.10 -4.57 -8.72
N THR A 91 -13.11 -5.46 -8.71
CA THR A 91 -13.21 -6.86 -9.12
C THR A 91 -12.48 -7.76 -8.11
N GLU A 92 -12.97 -9.00 -7.91
CA GLU A 92 -12.29 -10.05 -7.14
C GLU A 92 -12.21 -11.32 -7.98
N GLU A 93 -11.01 -11.83 -8.21
CA GLU A 93 -10.75 -13.13 -8.82
C GLU A 93 -10.15 -14.08 -7.79
N LYS A 94 -10.71 -15.28 -7.64
CA LYS A 94 -10.20 -16.32 -6.74
C LYS A 94 -9.29 -17.28 -7.48
N GLY A 95 -8.37 -17.89 -6.75
CA GLY A 95 -7.49 -18.91 -7.32
C GLY A 95 -6.39 -18.32 -8.19
N LYS A 96 -5.92 -17.13 -7.88
CA LYS A 96 -4.74 -16.52 -8.54
C LYS A 96 -3.45 -16.87 -7.82
N SER A 97 -2.36 -16.96 -8.58
CA SER A 97 -1.01 -17.04 -8.03
C SER A 97 -0.36 -15.64 -7.93
N LEU A 98 0.72 -15.54 -7.16
CA LEU A 98 1.49 -14.29 -7.11
C LEU A 98 2.11 -13.96 -8.47
N LEU A 99 2.52 -14.97 -9.22
CA LEU A 99 3.09 -14.80 -10.56
C LEU A 99 2.10 -14.16 -11.53
N GLU A 100 0.85 -14.64 -11.53
CA GLU A 100 -0.22 -14.07 -12.35
C GLU A 100 -0.50 -12.61 -11.99
N ALA A 101 -0.54 -12.27 -10.68
CA ALA A 101 -0.73 -10.90 -10.24
C ALA A 101 0.43 -9.98 -10.62
N LEU A 102 1.68 -10.45 -10.55
CA LEU A 102 2.85 -9.69 -10.97
C LEU A 102 2.86 -9.39 -12.48
N LYS A 103 2.28 -10.27 -13.29
CA LYS A 103 2.25 -10.15 -14.76
C LYS A 103 0.99 -9.49 -15.29
N ASP A 104 0.01 -9.19 -14.44
CA ASP A 104 -1.27 -8.62 -14.85
C ASP A 104 -1.12 -7.18 -15.36
N GLU A 105 -0.20 -6.41 -14.78
CA GLU A 105 0.09 -5.03 -15.19
C GLU A 105 1.60 -4.76 -15.19
N GLU A 106 2.01 -3.67 -15.86
CA GLU A 106 3.32 -3.05 -15.65
C GLU A 106 3.28 -2.16 -14.41
N TRP A 107 3.40 -2.78 -13.22
CA TRP A 107 3.26 -2.10 -11.94
C TRP A 107 4.31 -1.00 -11.74
N ASP A 108 3.88 0.22 -11.37
CA ASP A 108 4.77 1.31 -10.98
C ASP A 108 5.29 1.14 -9.57
N TYR A 109 4.44 0.58 -8.70
CA TYR A 109 4.76 0.31 -7.31
C TYR A 109 4.33 -1.10 -6.92
N ILE A 110 5.23 -1.81 -6.21
CA ILE A 110 4.90 -3.06 -5.53
C ILE A 110 5.15 -2.86 -4.04
N VAL A 111 4.11 -3.08 -3.22
CA VAL A 111 4.07 -2.77 -1.80
C VAL A 111 4.04 -4.05 -1.00
N PHE A 112 5.00 -4.21 -0.09
CA PHE A 112 5.07 -5.36 0.83
C PHE A 112 4.48 -5.00 2.19
N GLN A 113 3.86 -5.99 2.84
CA GLN A 113 3.29 -5.85 4.16
C GLN A 113 3.50 -7.11 4.98
N GLN A 114 3.81 -6.98 6.27
CA GLN A 114 3.81 -8.11 7.19
C GLN A 114 2.42 -8.30 7.82
N ALA A 115 2.07 -9.54 8.19
CA ALA A 115 0.87 -9.78 8.98
C ALA A 115 0.92 -8.99 10.30
N SER A 116 -0.17 -8.35 10.66
CA SER A 116 -0.23 -7.40 11.78
C SER A 116 0.26 -7.98 13.12
N SER A 117 -0.02 -9.27 13.36
CA SER A 117 0.43 -9.96 14.58
C SER A 117 1.96 -10.16 14.66
N PHE A 118 2.66 -10.07 13.54
CA PHE A 118 4.13 -10.21 13.44
C PHE A 118 4.82 -8.89 13.07
N ALA A 119 4.04 -7.86 12.76
CA ALA A 119 4.54 -6.62 12.17
C ALA A 119 5.60 -5.90 13.02
N GLY A 120 5.49 -5.96 14.37
CA GLY A 120 6.49 -5.44 15.30
C GLY A 120 7.60 -6.44 15.66
N GLN A 121 7.64 -7.61 15.04
CA GLN A 121 8.68 -8.60 15.28
C GLN A 121 9.70 -8.62 14.15
N TYR A 122 10.75 -7.83 14.28
CA TYR A 122 11.78 -7.69 13.24
C TYR A 122 12.32 -9.03 12.72
N SER A 123 12.52 -10.01 13.60
CA SER A 123 12.98 -11.36 13.22
C SER A 123 12.04 -12.10 12.26
N SER A 124 10.75 -11.71 12.21
CA SER A 124 9.75 -12.33 11.32
C SER A 124 9.84 -11.88 9.87
N TYR A 125 10.72 -10.93 9.56
CA TYR A 125 10.91 -10.44 8.20
C TYR A 125 11.97 -11.23 7.43
N PHE A 126 12.93 -11.81 8.12
CA PHE A 126 14.11 -12.38 7.47
C PHE A 126 14.35 -13.85 7.87
N PRO A 127 14.78 -14.66 6.86
CA PRO A 127 15.26 -14.30 5.51
C PRO A 127 14.14 -14.02 4.48
N GLU A 128 12.89 -14.30 4.79
CA GLU A 128 11.77 -14.46 3.86
C GLU A 128 11.48 -13.20 3.03
N LEU A 129 11.58 -12.01 3.61
CA LEU A 129 11.36 -10.75 2.86
C LEU A 129 12.39 -10.59 1.74
N LYS A 130 13.64 -10.93 2.00
CA LYS A 130 14.69 -10.85 0.98
C LYS A 130 14.37 -11.75 -0.20
N GLU A 131 14.05 -13.02 0.08
CA GLU A 131 13.78 -14.02 -0.95
C GLU A 131 12.48 -13.71 -1.72
N LEU A 132 11.44 -13.23 -1.03
CA LEU A 132 10.20 -12.77 -1.68
C LEU A 132 10.47 -11.59 -2.62
N MET A 133 11.29 -10.62 -2.19
CA MET A 133 11.68 -9.51 -3.05
C MET A 133 12.50 -9.94 -4.27
N GLU A 134 13.40 -10.91 -4.10
CA GLU A 134 14.16 -11.49 -5.22
C GLU A 134 13.22 -12.14 -6.24
N TYR A 135 12.24 -12.93 -5.76
CA TYR A 135 11.21 -13.52 -6.61
C TYR A 135 10.39 -12.44 -7.35
N VAL A 136 9.95 -11.41 -6.64
CA VAL A 136 9.16 -10.31 -7.22
C VAL A 136 9.97 -9.55 -8.27
N LYS A 137 11.23 -9.22 -7.97
CA LYS A 137 12.15 -8.55 -8.93
C LYS A 137 12.38 -9.36 -10.20
N ALA A 138 12.47 -10.68 -10.08
CA ALA A 138 12.67 -11.56 -11.23
C ALA A 138 11.43 -11.69 -12.13
N ASN A 139 10.24 -11.40 -11.60
CA ASN A 139 8.97 -11.63 -12.29
C ASN A 139 8.16 -10.37 -12.61
N ALA A 140 8.50 -9.22 -12.02
CA ALA A 140 7.87 -7.93 -12.35
C ALA A 140 8.18 -7.55 -13.81
N THR A 141 7.18 -7.03 -14.51
CA THR A 141 7.27 -6.70 -15.95
C THR A 141 7.80 -5.30 -16.22
N ASN A 142 7.56 -4.34 -15.31
CA ASN A 142 8.07 -2.98 -15.41
C ASN A 142 9.52 -2.90 -14.90
N PRO A 143 10.52 -2.58 -15.75
CA PRO A 143 11.91 -2.46 -15.33
C PRO A 143 12.16 -1.29 -14.37
N ASN A 144 11.24 -0.33 -14.29
CA ASN A 144 11.33 0.87 -13.45
C ASN A 144 10.46 0.78 -12.19
N VAL A 145 9.95 -0.41 -11.86
CA VAL A 145 9.09 -0.62 -10.69
C VAL A 145 9.79 -0.18 -9.40
N LYS A 146 9.05 0.53 -8.56
CA LYS A 146 9.49 0.96 -7.23
C LYS A 146 8.91 0.04 -6.16
N TYR A 147 9.71 -0.24 -5.15
CA TYR A 147 9.31 -1.07 -4.02
C TYR A 147 9.04 -0.22 -2.80
N ALA A 148 7.96 -0.56 -2.09
CA ALA A 148 7.56 0.12 -0.87
C ALA A 148 7.19 -0.89 0.22
N MET A 149 7.12 -0.44 1.47
CA MET A 149 6.52 -1.18 2.58
C MET A 149 5.37 -0.37 3.15
N GLN A 150 4.21 -1.01 3.35
CA GLN A 150 3.09 -0.41 4.07
C GLN A 150 3.17 -0.80 5.54
N GLN A 151 3.48 0.17 6.39
CA GLN A 151 3.49 0.00 7.84
C GLN A 151 2.07 -0.26 8.34
N THR A 152 1.86 -1.38 9.03
CA THR A 152 0.59 -1.67 9.68
C THR A 152 0.42 -0.80 10.94
N TRP A 153 -0.76 -0.80 11.52
CA TRP A 153 -1.06 -0.05 12.76
C TRP A 153 -1.15 -0.99 13.96
N ALA A 154 -0.94 -0.43 15.14
CA ALA A 154 -1.18 -1.13 16.39
C ALA A 154 -2.68 -1.39 16.59
N TYR A 155 -3.02 -2.46 17.28
CA TYR A 155 -4.41 -2.78 17.61
C TYR A 155 -5.01 -1.75 18.57
N ALA A 156 -6.33 -1.67 18.64
CA ALA A 156 -7.03 -0.88 19.65
C ALA A 156 -6.70 -1.38 21.05
N LYS A 157 -6.78 -0.50 22.07
CA LYS A 157 -6.41 -0.83 23.46
C LYS A 157 -7.19 -2.01 24.05
N ASP A 158 -8.44 -2.17 23.61
CA ASP A 158 -9.37 -3.21 24.04
C ASP A 158 -9.40 -4.42 23.09
N SER A 159 -8.50 -4.48 22.13
CA SER A 159 -8.46 -5.57 21.17
C SER A 159 -8.29 -6.94 21.81
N ASN A 160 -9.12 -7.90 21.36
CA ASN A 160 -9.04 -9.30 21.73
C ASN A 160 -8.23 -10.15 20.74
N HIS A 161 -7.58 -9.54 19.77
CA HIS A 161 -6.80 -10.28 18.78
C HIS A 161 -5.65 -11.05 19.46
N PRO A 162 -5.50 -12.37 19.22
CA PRO A 162 -4.47 -13.18 19.88
C PRO A 162 -3.05 -12.67 19.70
N GLY A 163 -2.75 -12.08 18.53
CA GLY A 163 -1.46 -11.46 18.24
C GLY A 163 -1.09 -10.31 19.16
N PHE A 164 -2.05 -9.70 19.86
CA PHE A 164 -1.79 -8.58 20.76
C PHE A 164 -1.02 -9.00 22.02
N PHE A 165 -1.14 -10.26 22.43
CA PHE A 165 -0.36 -10.79 23.55
C PHE A 165 1.16 -10.72 23.32
N ARG A 166 1.62 -10.73 22.06
CA ARG A 166 3.05 -10.60 21.73
C ARG A 166 3.64 -9.26 22.16
N TYR A 167 2.77 -8.26 22.34
CA TYR A 167 3.11 -6.89 22.74
C TYR A 167 2.61 -6.58 24.15
N GLY A 168 2.34 -7.62 24.96
CA GLY A 168 1.81 -7.45 26.32
C GLY A 168 0.44 -6.75 26.38
N LYS A 169 -0.34 -6.81 25.31
CA LYS A 169 -1.58 -6.02 25.12
C LYS A 169 -1.38 -4.52 25.30
N ASN A 170 -0.21 -4.01 25.01
CA ASN A 170 0.13 -2.60 25.09
C ASN A 170 0.17 -2.00 23.69
N GLN A 171 -0.78 -1.11 23.40
CA GLN A 171 -0.92 -0.44 22.09
C GLN A 171 0.32 0.38 21.73
N LYS A 172 0.86 1.13 22.71
CA LYS A 172 2.04 1.97 22.46
C LYS A 172 3.27 1.11 22.18
N ALA A 173 3.50 0.05 22.96
CA ALA A 173 4.59 -0.88 22.73
C ALA A 173 4.46 -1.54 21.35
N MET A 174 3.26 -2.00 20.98
CA MET A 174 3.02 -2.56 19.64
C MET A 174 3.34 -1.55 18.53
N TYR A 175 2.92 -0.30 18.69
CA TYR A 175 3.21 0.77 17.72
C TYR A 175 4.72 1.01 17.57
N GLU A 176 5.44 1.15 18.67
CA GLU A 176 6.88 1.39 18.69
C GLU A 176 7.64 0.23 18.03
N ASP A 177 7.28 -1.01 18.34
CA ASP A 177 7.86 -2.21 17.75
C ASP A 177 7.57 -2.29 16.23
N VAL A 178 6.35 -1.92 15.79
CA VAL A 178 5.97 -1.90 14.38
C VAL A 178 6.80 -0.87 13.63
N VAL A 179 6.90 0.36 14.12
CA VAL A 179 7.72 1.42 13.51
C VAL A 179 9.17 0.95 13.37
N PHE A 180 9.75 0.49 14.47
CA PHE A 180 11.14 -0.02 14.48
C PHE A 180 11.35 -1.13 13.45
N SER A 181 10.46 -2.12 13.42
CA SER A 181 10.61 -3.30 12.56
C SER A 181 10.51 -2.95 11.08
N TYR A 182 9.56 -2.10 10.69
CA TYR A 182 9.42 -1.65 9.30
C TYR A 182 10.60 -0.80 8.85
N ASP A 183 11.06 0.14 9.67
CA ASP A 183 12.23 0.97 9.35
C ASP A 183 13.48 0.12 9.15
N LYS A 184 13.74 -0.81 10.07
CA LYS A 184 14.88 -1.72 9.97
C LYS A 184 14.79 -2.68 8.78
N ALA A 185 13.59 -3.21 8.49
CA ALA A 185 13.40 -4.09 7.35
C ALA A 185 13.58 -3.34 6.03
N ALA A 186 13.02 -2.14 5.90
CA ALA A 186 13.18 -1.28 4.73
C ALA A 186 14.65 -0.91 4.50
N GLN A 187 15.36 -0.45 5.54
CA GLN A 187 16.80 -0.15 5.46
C GLN A 187 17.61 -1.35 4.98
N LYS A 188 17.38 -2.54 5.56
CA LYS A 188 18.11 -3.76 5.20
C LYS A 188 17.87 -4.20 3.76
N GLN A 189 16.70 -3.88 3.18
CA GLN A 189 16.34 -4.21 1.80
C GLN A 189 16.55 -3.07 0.81
N ASN A 190 17.10 -1.93 1.25
CA ASN A 190 17.24 -0.72 0.44
C ASN A 190 15.89 -0.23 -0.16
N ILE A 191 14.80 -0.39 0.60
CA ILE A 191 13.48 0.16 0.26
C ILE A 191 13.43 1.59 0.82
N SER A 192 13.33 2.57 -0.09
CA SER A 192 13.30 3.99 0.29
C SER A 192 11.91 4.51 0.67
N ILE A 193 10.86 3.75 0.38
CA ILE A 193 9.47 4.17 0.59
C ILE A 193 8.85 3.31 1.69
N VAL A 194 8.56 3.94 2.83
CA VAL A 194 7.72 3.35 3.88
C VAL A 194 6.46 4.19 3.99
N ILE A 195 5.31 3.59 3.72
CA ILE A 195 4.00 4.25 3.84
C ILE A 195 3.60 4.20 5.32
N PRO A 196 3.57 5.32 6.04
CA PRO A 196 3.49 5.35 7.50
C PRO A 196 2.04 5.26 8.00
N THR A 197 1.24 4.32 7.51
CA THR A 197 -0.18 4.17 7.86
C THR A 197 -0.36 3.98 9.38
N GLY A 198 0.48 3.15 10.00
CA GLY A 198 0.43 2.92 11.45
C GLY A 198 0.70 4.18 12.27
N THR A 199 1.63 5.02 11.80
CA THR A 199 1.94 6.31 12.43
C THR A 199 0.79 7.30 12.26
N ALA A 200 0.16 7.35 11.08
CA ALA A 200 -1.01 8.20 10.85
C ALA A 200 -2.17 7.84 11.78
N ILE A 201 -2.47 6.54 11.92
CA ILE A 201 -3.51 6.05 12.84
C ILE A 201 -3.16 6.35 14.29
N GLN A 202 -1.90 6.17 14.70
CA GLN A 202 -1.46 6.45 16.08
C GLN A 202 -1.57 7.95 16.41
N ASN A 203 -1.23 8.83 15.45
CA ASN A 203 -1.42 10.27 15.61
C ASN A 203 -2.91 10.63 15.71
N GLY A 204 -3.76 10.02 14.87
CA GLY A 204 -5.21 10.20 14.94
C GLY A 204 -5.80 9.83 16.31
N ARG A 205 -5.26 8.82 16.99
CA ARG A 205 -5.68 8.39 18.34
C ARG A 205 -5.40 9.43 19.43
N SER A 206 -4.47 10.34 19.21
CA SER A 206 -4.20 11.45 20.14
C SER A 206 -5.12 12.66 19.93
N SER A 207 -5.96 12.66 18.89
CA SER A 207 -6.96 13.67 18.65
C SER A 207 -8.23 13.46 19.50
N SER A 208 -9.20 14.34 19.35
CA SER A 208 -10.53 14.21 19.98
C SER A 208 -11.30 12.94 19.58
N LEU A 209 -10.91 12.26 18.50
CA LEU A 209 -11.49 10.99 18.07
C LEU A 209 -11.10 9.82 18.97
N GLY A 210 -9.95 9.92 19.64
CA GLY A 210 -9.46 8.85 20.52
C GLY A 210 -9.21 7.54 19.76
N ASP A 211 -9.39 6.40 20.45
CA ASP A 211 -9.11 5.06 19.90
C ASP A 211 -10.34 4.43 19.22
N THR A 212 -10.90 5.10 18.22
CA THR A 212 -12.16 4.70 17.53
C THR A 212 -11.97 4.22 16.09
N PHE A 213 -10.72 4.06 15.63
CA PHE A 213 -10.42 3.77 14.23
C PHE A 213 -10.61 2.30 13.83
N CYS A 214 -10.80 1.39 14.77
CA CYS A 214 -10.90 -0.03 14.47
C CYS A 214 -12.33 -0.57 14.71
N ARG A 215 -12.93 -1.25 13.70
CA ARG A 215 -14.28 -1.83 13.78
C ARG A 215 -14.39 -3.08 14.68
N ASP A 216 -13.28 -3.82 14.82
CA ASP A 216 -13.21 -5.09 15.56
C ASP A 216 -11.97 -5.17 16.48
N GLY A 217 -11.39 -4.02 16.77
CA GLY A 217 -10.19 -3.87 17.58
C GLY A 217 -8.88 -3.95 16.80
N TYR A 218 -8.90 -4.22 15.47
CA TYR A 218 -7.68 -4.27 14.65
C TYR A 218 -7.85 -3.88 13.17
N HIS A 219 -8.98 -4.13 12.52
CA HIS A 219 -9.26 -3.65 11.17
C HIS A 219 -9.78 -2.21 11.21
N LEU A 220 -9.37 -1.39 10.24
CA LEU A 220 -9.84 0.00 10.17
C LEU A 220 -11.33 0.08 9.82
N ASP A 221 -11.97 1.09 10.39
CA ASP A 221 -13.32 1.50 10.05
C ASP A 221 -13.38 3.03 10.06
N LEU A 222 -13.48 3.61 8.89
CA LEU A 222 -13.57 5.06 8.74
C LEU A 222 -15.02 5.56 8.93
N LYS A 223 -15.67 5.14 10.03
CA LYS A 223 -17.03 5.57 10.38
C LYS A 223 -17.16 7.08 10.61
N TYR A 224 -16.07 7.73 10.95
CA TYR A 224 -16.03 9.14 11.31
C TYR A 224 -15.07 9.89 10.40
N GLY A 225 -15.63 10.59 9.45
CA GLY A 225 -14.88 11.41 8.52
C GLY A 225 -15.67 11.58 7.22
N ARG A 226 -15.43 12.65 6.53
CA ARG A 226 -15.83 12.77 5.14
C ARG A 226 -14.67 12.36 4.25
N LEU A 227 -14.98 11.82 3.09
CA LEU A 227 -13.98 11.65 2.04
C LEU A 227 -13.29 12.99 1.74
N PHE A 228 -12.00 12.91 1.41
CA PHE A 228 -11.25 14.09 0.98
C PHE A 228 -11.96 14.72 -0.23
N ARG A 229 -12.17 16.04 -0.18
CA ARG A 229 -12.62 16.79 -1.34
C ARG A 229 -11.41 17.25 -2.14
N LYS A 230 -11.64 17.62 -3.39
CA LYS A 230 -10.57 18.18 -4.25
C LYS A 230 -9.88 19.38 -3.58
N GLU A 231 -10.65 20.19 -2.84
CA GLU A 231 -10.15 21.34 -2.09
C GLU A 231 -9.21 20.92 -0.95
N ASP A 232 -9.49 19.82 -0.26
CA ASP A 232 -8.64 19.28 0.81
C ASP A 232 -7.30 18.83 0.27
N ILE A 233 -7.29 18.19 -0.92
CA ILE A 233 -6.09 17.75 -1.60
C ILE A 233 -5.26 18.93 -2.10
N LEU A 234 -5.90 19.95 -2.66
CA LEU A 234 -5.24 21.16 -3.14
C LEU A 234 -4.74 22.05 -1.98
N SER A 235 -5.39 21.98 -0.82
CA SER A 235 -4.99 22.68 0.41
C SER A 235 -4.03 21.86 1.28
N ALA A 236 -3.71 20.62 0.89
CA ALA A 236 -2.94 19.64 1.68
C ALA A 236 -1.51 20.07 2.07
N GLN A 237 -1.06 21.26 1.70
CA GLN A 237 0.06 21.90 2.38
C GLN A 237 -0.22 22.29 3.84
N LYS A 238 -1.48 22.17 4.33
CA LYS A 238 -1.87 22.62 5.69
C LYS A 238 -2.79 21.69 6.48
N THR A 239 -3.25 20.57 5.92
CA THR A 239 -4.16 19.65 6.62
C THR A 239 -3.63 18.23 6.75
N CYS A 240 -2.40 18.05 7.19
CA CYS A 240 -2.12 16.99 8.14
C CYS A 240 -2.84 17.41 9.42
N LEU A 241 -3.79 16.59 9.90
CA LEU A 241 -4.54 16.78 11.14
C LEU A 241 -3.60 17.07 12.33
N VAL A 242 -3.23 18.31 12.50
CA VAL A 242 -2.63 18.84 13.72
C VAL A 242 -3.52 20.00 14.10
N ASP A 243 -4.37 19.76 15.08
CA ASP A 243 -5.02 20.79 15.83
C ASP A 243 -3.92 21.49 16.63
N GLU A 244 -3.53 22.70 16.21
CA GLU A 244 -2.67 23.57 17.01
C GLU A 244 -3.55 24.20 18.10
N THR A 245 -3.54 23.62 19.29
CA THR A 245 -3.93 24.31 20.53
C THR A 245 -2.75 24.43 21.44
#